data_cb662e9666b2e69cb8cc10d0bdc39a05
#
_entry.id   cb662e9666b2e69cb8cc10d0bdc39a05
#
_cell.length_a   1.000
_cell.length_b   1.000
_cell.length_c   1.000
_cell.angle_alpha   90.00
_cell.angle_beta   90.00
_cell.angle_gamma   90.00
#
_symmetry.space_group_name_H-M   'P 1'
#
loop_
_entity.id
_entity.type
_entity.pdbx_description
1 polymer ?
#
loop_
_entity_poly.entity_id
_entity_poly.type
_entity_poly.pdbx_seq_one_letter_code
_entity_poly.pdbx_strand_id
1 'polypeptide(L)'
;MSLDVITIPPASGQPPVGLVVVLHGWGANAKDLASVVPVLNLPDFEFICPNAPFSHPRMSTGKAWYNLERQDYKGLVESRQILTDWLKSLESTTGVPLSRTILCGFSQGAAMTLDVGLTLPLAGLICLSGYLHPNPQPAGKISTPILIVHGRQDYMVPLRAAQQARDTLIALKLPVQYQEYDMGHEIVPAAIVLMRSFIVETVSNTR
;
A
#
# COMPACT_ATOMS: atom_id res chain seq x y z
N MET A 1 -14.00 -12.70 5.98
CA MET A 1 -14.73 -12.02 4.88
C MET A 1 -13.77 -11.85 3.71
N SER A 2 -14.19 -12.12 2.47
CA SER A 2 -13.37 -11.86 1.27
C SER A 2 -13.59 -10.42 0.82
N LEU A 3 -12.49 -9.71 0.48
CA LEU A 3 -12.59 -8.44 -0.24
C LEU A 3 -12.92 -8.71 -1.72
N ASP A 4 -13.67 -7.81 -2.34
CA ASP A 4 -13.83 -7.79 -3.80
C ASP A 4 -12.53 -7.27 -4.42
N VAL A 5 -11.95 -8.02 -5.36
CA VAL A 5 -10.59 -7.75 -5.87
C VAL A 5 -10.55 -7.77 -7.40
N ILE A 6 -9.60 -7.02 -7.96
CA ILE A 6 -9.15 -7.19 -9.35
C ILE A 6 -7.75 -7.80 -9.30
N THR A 7 -7.60 -8.97 -9.92
CA THR A 7 -6.33 -9.66 -10.06
C THR A 7 -5.78 -9.47 -11.48
N ILE A 8 -4.51 -9.13 -11.59
CA ILE A 8 -3.77 -9.00 -12.84
C ILE A 8 -2.66 -10.02 -12.78
N PRO A 9 -2.78 -11.14 -13.54
CA PRO A 9 -1.77 -12.19 -13.54
C PRO A 9 -0.45 -11.73 -14.17
N PRO A 10 0.66 -12.45 -13.93
CA PRO A 10 1.94 -12.17 -14.57
C PRO A 10 1.82 -12.16 -16.10
N ALA A 11 2.26 -11.07 -16.73
CA ALA A 11 2.23 -10.93 -18.19
C ALA A 11 3.19 -11.91 -18.89
N SER A 12 4.18 -12.44 -18.17
CA SER A 12 5.09 -13.48 -18.66
C SER A 12 4.42 -14.86 -18.81
N GLY A 13 3.22 -15.05 -18.26
CA GLY A 13 2.52 -16.34 -18.25
C GLY A 13 3.20 -17.42 -17.38
N GLN A 14 4.21 -17.05 -16.60
CA GLN A 14 4.90 -17.92 -15.65
C GLN A 14 4.31 -17.73 -14.24
N PRO A 15 4.54 -18.68 -13.33
CA PRO A 15 4.20 -18.49 -11.92
C PRO A 15 4.83 -17.20 -11.36
N PRO A 16 4.09 -16.41 -10.54
CA PRO A 16 4.57 -15.12 -10.07
C PRO A 16 5.82 -15.25 -9.19
N VAL A 17 6.81 -14.40 -9.43
CA VAL A 17 8.01 -14.28 -8.58
C VAL A 17 7.69 -13.56 -7.27
N GLY A 18 6.63 -12.79 -7.23
CA GLY A 18 6.16 -12.04 -6.07
C GLY A 18 4.76 -11.48 -6.31
N LEU A 19 4.14 -11.01 -5.25
CA LEU A 19 2.81 -10.42 -5.25
C LEU A 19 2.89 -8.93 -4.90
N VAL A 20 2.15 -8.10 -5.60
CA VAL A 20 1.99 -6.67 -5.26
C VAL A 20 0.52 -6.40 -5.01
N VAL A 21 0.18 -6.11 -3.76
CA VAL A 21 -1.16 -5.67 -3.35
C VAL A 21 -1.22 -4.16 -3.38
N VAL A 22 -2.21 -3.57 -4.07
CA VAL A 22 -2.28 -2.11 -4.27
C VAL A 22 -3.59 -1.56 -3.71
N LEU A 23 -3.48 -0.77 -2.63
CA LEU A 23 -4.61 -0.19 -1.90
C LEU A 23 -4.95 1.22 -2.42
N HIS A 24 -6.20 1.42 -2.83
CA HIS A 24 -6.68 2.70 -3.35
C HIS A 24 -6.92 3.75 -2.25
N GLY A 25 -6.98 5.03 -2.65
CA GLY A 25 -7.31 6.15 -1.79
C GLY A 25 -8.82 6.32 -1.51
N TRP A 26 -9.16 7.30 -0.68
CA TRP A 26 -10.54 7.69 -0.37
C TRP A 26 -11.32 8.07 -1.62
N GLY A 27 -12.46 7.43 -1.84
CA GLY A 27 -13.36 7.69 -2.97
C GLY A 27 -12.96 7.03 -4.29
N ALA A 28 -11.76 6.46 -4.38
CA ALA A 28 -11.35 5.59 -5.49
C ALA A 28 -11.83 4.15 -5.27
N ASN A 29 -11.43 3.23 -6.16
CA ASN A 29 -11.77 1.81 -6.10
C ASN A 29 -10.66 0.95 -6.74
N ALA A 30 -10.82 -0.36 -6.71
CA ALA A 30 -9.85 -1.32 -7.26
C ALA A 30 -9.55 -1.08 -8.75
N LYS A 31 -10.55 -0.69 -9.56
CA LYS A 31 -10.41 -0.48 -11.00
C LYS A 31 -9.49 0.71 -11.31
N ASP A 32 -9.56 1.76 -10.49
CA ASP A 32 -8.72 2.95 -10.68
C ASP A 32 -7.24 2.58 -10.54
N LEU A 33 -6.88 1.76 -9.55
CA LEU A 33 -5.49 1.33 -9.32
C LEU A 33 -5.06 0.25 -10.32
N ALA A 34 -5.94 -0.67 -10.69
CA ALA A 34 -5.65 -1.68 -11.70
C ALA A 34 -5.26 -1.06 -13.05
N SER A 35 -5.82 0.11 -13.39
CA SER A 35 -5.50 0.82 -14.64
C SER A 35 -4.07 1.36 -14.70
N VAL A 36 -3.42 1.59 -13.56
CA VAL A 36 -2.03 2.09 -13.48
C VAL A 36 -0.99 0.98 -13.33
N VAL A 37 -1.40 -0.24 -13.01
CA VAL A 37 -0.49 -1.39 -12.85
C VAL A 37 0.39 -1.63 -14.09
N PRO A 38 -0.11 -1.60 -15.34
CA PRO A 38 0.72 -1.85 -16.52
C PRO A 38 1.92 -0.89 -16.65
N VAL A 39 1.82 0.33 -16.11
CA VAL A 39 2.91 1.34 -16.18
C VAL A 39 4.11 0.94 -15.32
N LEU A 40 3.91 0.09 -14.30
CA LEU A 40 5.01 -0.45 -13.49
C LEU A 40 5.92 -1.39 -14.28
N ASN A 41 5.43 -2.01 -15.37
CA ASN A 41 6.20 -2.91 -16.23
C ASN A 41 6.98 -3.98 -15.45
N LEU A 42 6.26 -4.77 -14.67
CA LEU A 42 6.76 -5.90 -13.86
C LEU A 42 6.08 -7.19 -14.34
N PRO A 43 6.51 -7.75 -15.48
CA PRO A 43 5.81 -8.85 -16.17
C PRO A 43 5.77 -10.17 -15.39
N ASP A 44 6.65 -10.35 -14.41
CA ASP A 44 6.77 -11.58 -13.61
C ASP A 44 6.03 -11.50 -12.26
N PHE A 45 5.38 -10.37 -11.99
CA PHE A 45 4.62 -10.17 -10.75
C PHE A 45 3.13 -10.31 -10.98
N GLU A 46 2.44 -10.85 -9.98
CA GLU A 46 0.98 -10.77 -9.89
C GLU A 46 0.58 -9.55 -9.09
N PHE A 47 -0.47 -8.85 -9.56
CA PHE A 47 -1.02 -7.70 -8.86
C PHE A 47 -2.43 -7.99 -8.39
N ILE A 48 -2.75 -7.58 -7.17
CA ILE A 48 -4.11 -7.64 -6.62
C ILE A 48 -4.50 -6.26 -6.10
N CYS A 49 -5.59 -5.73 -6.64
CA CYS A 49 -6.18 -4.46 -6.25
C CYS A 49 -7.51 -4.75 -5.52
N PRO A 50 -7.56 -4.71 -4.18
CA PRO A 50 -8.80 -4.89 -3.44
C PRO A 50 -9.62 -3.61 -3.40
N ASN A 51 -10.95 -3.76 -3.39
CA ASN A 51 -11.86 -2.73 -2.96
C ASN A 51 -11.87 -2.64 -1.43
N ALA A 52 -11.81 -1.44 -0.91
CA ALA A 52 -12.03 -1.19 0.51
C ALA A 52 -13.47 -1.60 0.93
N PRO A 53 -13.68 -2.02 2.19
CA PRO A 53 -14.93 -2.64 2.62
C PRO A 53 -16.14 -1.70 2.63
N PHE A 54 -15.92 -0.38 2.76
CA PHE A 54 -17.03 0.56 2.87
C PHE A 54 -17.28 1.31 1.57
N SER A 55 -18.54 1.68 1.32
CA SER A 55 -18.88 2.61 0.25
C SER A 55 -18.53 4.04 0.66
N HIS A 56 -18.06 4.83 -0.30
CA HIS A 56 -17.84 6.26 -0.08
C HIS A 56 -19.19 6.97 0.11
N PRO A 57 -19.34 7.91 1.09
CA PRO A 57 -20.62 8.48 1.43
C PRO A 57 -21.28 9.34 0.32
N ARG A 58 -20.48 9.87 -0.62
CA ARG A 58 -20.96 10.78 -1.67
C ARG A 58 -20.67 10.31 -3.10
N MET A 59 -19.87 9.26 -3.30
CA MET A 59 -19.51 8.75 -4.62
C MET A 59 -20.04 7.34 -4.79
N SER A 60 -20.95 7.14 -5.74
CA SER A 60 -21.68 5.87 -5.93
C SER A 60 -20.78 4.66 -6.20
N THR A 61 -19.66 4.86 -6.91
CA THR A 61 -18.66 3.81 -7.20
C THR A 61 -17.45 3.85 -6.28
N GLY A 62 -17.32 4.92 -5.48
CA GLY A 62 -16.18 5.14 -4.59
C GLY A 62 -16.22 4.22 -3.38
N LYS A 63 -15.05 3.81 -2.94
CA LYS A 63 -14.81 2.99 -1.75
C LYS A 63 -13.98 3.73 -0.72
N ALA A 64 -14.00 3.22 0.51
CA ALA A 64 -13.33 3.82 1.66
C ALA A 64 -12.85 2.76 2.63
N TRP A 65 -11.64 2.90 3.13
CA TRP A 65 -11.12 2.05 4.20
C TRP A 65 -11.75 2.44 5.54
N TYR A 66 -11.99 3.72 5.76
CA TYR A 66 -12.69 4.28 6.91
C TYR A 66 -13.19 5.69 6.58
N ASN A 67 -14.09 6.22 7.40
CA ASN A 67 -14.69 7.54 7.14
C ASN A 67 -13.70 8.67 7.46
N LEU A 68 -13.39 9.53 6.47
CA LEU A 68 -12.57 10.75 6.63
C LEU A 68 -13.39 12.01 6.88
N GLU A 69 -14.73 11.98 6.71
CA GLU A 69 -15.57 13.16 6.97
C GLU A 69 -15.71 13.46 8.47
N ARG A 70 -15.42 12.45 9.29
CA ARG A 70 -15.42 12.55 10.74
C ARG A 70 -14.03 12.23 11.28
N GLN A 71 -13.60 12.97 12.28
CA GLN A 71 -12.29 12.75 12.92
C GLN A 71 -12.28 11.54 13.89
N ASP A 72 -13.32 10.71 13.88
CA ASP A 72 -13.47 9.54 14.74
C ASP A 72 -12.90 8.25 14.10
N TYR A 73 -12.42 8.33 12.86
CA TYR A 73 -11.89 7.18 12.08
C TYR A 73 -12.85 5.98 12.08
N LYS A 74 -14.17 6.24 12.04
CA LYS A 74 -15.18 5.17 12.04
C LYS A 74 -14.93 4.18 10.90
N GLY A 75 -14.81 2.89 11.26
CA GLY A 75 -14.50 1.80 10.34
C GLY A 75 -13.02 1.41 10.27
N LEU A 76 -12.10 2.20 10.84
CA LEU A 76 -10.67 1.90 10.79
C LEU A 76 -10.32 0.56 11.43
N VAL A 77 -10.84 0.27 12.62
CA VAL A 77 -10.58 -1.00 13.34
C VAL A 77 -11.08 -2.20 12.55
N GLU A 78 -12.29 -2.07 11.97
CA GLU A 78 -12.88 -3.11 11.14
C GLU A 78 -12.06 -3.34 9.85
N SER A 79 -11.67 -2.26 9.15
CA SER A 79 -10.81 -2.36 7.97
C SER A 79 -9.45 -2.98 8.25
N ARG A 80 -8.83 -2.66 9.40
CA ARG A 80 -7.58 -3.31 9.84
C ARG A 80 -7.74 -4.81 9.93
N GLN A 81 -8.80 -5.26 10.60
CA GLN A 81 -9.06 -6.68 10.79
C GLN A 81 -9.31 -7.38 9.46
N ILE A 82 -10.22 -6.83 8.64
CA ILE A 82 -10.57 -7.39 7.33
C ILE A 82 -9.33 -7.48 6.43
N LEU A 83 -8.55 -6.39 6.33
CA LEU A 83 -7.35 -6.35 5.49
C LEU A 83 -6.27 -7.31 5.99
N THR A 84 -6.06 -7.39 7.30
CA THR A 84 -5.10 -8.30 7.91
C THR A 84 -5.45 -9.77 7.64
N ASP A 85 -6.70 -10.15 7.86
CA ASP A 85 -7.15 -11.53 7.67
C ASP A 85 -7.12 -11.92 6.19
N TRP A 86 -7.51 -11.00 5.31
CA TRP A 86 -7.45 -11.22 3.88
C TRP A 86 -5.99 -11.36 3.38
N LEU A 87 -5.07 -10.48 3.79
CA LEU A 87 -3.65 -10.59 3.44
C LEU A 87 -3.06 -11.94 3.87
N LYS A 88 -3.36 -12.40 5.09
CA LYS A 88 -2.93 -13.72 5.58
C LYS A 88 -3.48 -14.89 4.76
N SER A 89 -4.62 -14.71 4.08
CA SER A 89 -5.21 -15.75 3.23
C SER A 89 -4.57 -15.84 1.84
N LEU A 90 -3.80 -14.83 1.41
CA LEU A 90 -3.27 -14.75 0.04
C LEU A 90 -2.32 -15.90 -0.29
N GLU A 91 -1.49 -16.33 0.65
CA GLU A 91 -0.57 -17.45 0.42
C GLU A 91 -1.31 -18.73 0.02
N SER A 92 -2.44 -19.02 0.65
CA SER A 92 -3.25 -20.19 0.32
C SER A 92 -3.97 -20.08 -1.02
N THR A 93 -4.21 -18.87 -1.52
CA THR A 93 -4.95 -18.64 -2.77
C THR A 93 -4.06 -18.38 -3.97
N THR A 94 -2.88 -17.80 -3.77
CA THR A 94 -1.94 -17.45 -4.84
C THR A 94 -0.68 -18.34 -4.88
N GLY A 95 -0.38 -19.05 -3.80
CA GLY A 95 0.88 -19.79 -3.64
C GLY A 95 2.08 -18.87 -3.35
N VAL A 96 1.88 -17.54 -3.21
CA VAL A 96 2.95 -16.58 -2.91
C VAL A 96 2.92 -16.24 -1.42
N PRO A 97 4.02 -16.49 -0.67
CA PRO A 97 4.07 -16.20 0.76
C PRO A 97 4.14 -14.68 1.02
N LEU A 98 3.71 -14.27 2.23
CA LEU A 98 3.79 -12.87 2.65
C LEU A 98 5.22 -12.31 2.56
N SER A 99 6.24 -13.13 2.77
CA SER A 99 7.65 -12.74 2.63
C SER A 99 8.06 -12.38 1.19
N ARG A 100 7.23 -12.67 0.19
CA ARG A 100 7.38 -12.24 -1.21
C ARG A 100 6.22 -11.34 -1.68
N THR A 101 5.48 -10.77 -0.73
CA THR A 101 4.35 -9.87 -1.00
C THR A 101 4.73 -8.43 -0.62
N ILE A 102 4.59 -7.51 -1.57
CA ILE A 102 4.69 -6.06 -1.36
C ILE A 102 3.28 -5.51 -1.11
N LEU A 103 3.11 -4.73 -0.06
CA LEU A 103 1.89 -3.96 0.17
C LEU A 103 2.14 -2.50 -0.21
N CYS A 104 1.42 -2.02 -1.20
CA CYS A 104 1.51 -0.66 -1.73
C CYS A 104 0.18 0.06 -1.54
N GLY A 105 0.20 1.34 -1.26
CA GLY A 105 -1.02 2.12 -1.18
C GLY A 105 -0.85 3.58 -1.56
N PHE A 106 -1.94 4.18 -1.98
CA PHE A 106 -2.01 5.61 -2.30
C PHE A 106 -2.96 6.32 -1.33
N SER A 107 -2.56 7.48 -0.81
CA SER A 107 -3.38 8.33 0.06
C SER A 107 -3.91 7.57 1.29
N GLN A 108 -5.22 7.43 1.47
CA GLN A 108 -5.82 6.61 2.53
C GLN A 108 -5.34 5.14 2.49
N GLY A 109 -5.18 4.57 1.29
CA GLY A 109 -4.61 3.23 1.13
C GLY A 109 -3.16 3.15 1.61
N ALA A 110 -2.37 4.22 1.46
CA ALA A 110 -1.02 4.29 1.98
C ALA A 110 -0.98 4.32 3.51
N ALA A 111 -1.94 5.01 4.14
CA ALA A 111 -2.08 4.97 5.60
C ALA A 111 -2.42 3.55 6.10
N MET A 112 -3.32 2.84 5.39
CA MET A 112 -3.62 1.42 5.68
C MET A 112 -2.42 0.51 5.43
N THR A 113 -1.61 0.79 4.40
CA THR A 113 -0.37 0.04 4.11
C THR A 113 0.59 0.09 5.30
N LEU A 114 0.85 1.27 5.85
CA LEU A 114 1.70 1.40 7.05
C LEU A 114 1.05 0.76 8.27
N ASP A 115 -0.24 0.97 8.46
CA ASP A 115 -0.97 0.54 9.64
C ASP A 115 -1.04 -0.99 9.77
N VAL A 116 -1.41 -1.68 8.71
CA VAL A 116 -1.52 -3.16 8.69
C VAL A 116 -0.17 -3.81 8.34
N GLY A 117 0.57 -3.24 7.40
CA GLY A 117 1.82 -3.82 6.92
C GLY A 117 2.90 -3.93 7.99
N LEU A 118 2.95 -3.00 8.95
CA LEU A 118 3.87 -3.05 10.09
C LEU A 118 3.60 -4.23 11.04
N THR A 119 2.46 -4.90 10.91
CA THR A 119 2.08 -6.04 11.76
C THR A 119 2.31 -7.40 11.10
N LEU A 120 2.71 -7.43 9.82
CA LEU A 120 2.85 -8.63 9.00
C LEU A 120 4.26 -8.80 8.45
N PRO A 121 4.75 -10.04 8.23
CA PRO A 121 6.07 -10.32 7.68
C PRO A 121 6.09 -10.14 6.15
N LEU A 122 5.72 -8.97 5.67
CA LEU A 122 5.71 -8.62 4.25
C LEU A 122 7.12 -8.37 3.72
N ALA A 123 7.33 -8.58 2.41
CA ALA A 123 8.58 -8.27 1.74
C ALA A 123 8.93 -6.78 1.83
N GLY A 124 7.95 -5.91 1.61
CA GLY A 124 8.14 -4.47 1.66
C GLY A 124 6.82 -3.70 1.69
N LEU A 125 6.90 -2.43 2.08
CA LEU A 125 5.78 -1.50 2.13
C LEU A 125 6.06 -0.28 1.25
N ILE A 126 5.07 0.15 0.47
CA ILE A 126 5.16 1.37 -0.35
C ILE A 126 4.01 2.31 0.02
N CYS A 127 4.37 3.47 0.56
CA CYS A 127 3.45 4.52 0.99
C CYS A 127 3.54 5.72 0.03
N LEU A 128 2.51 5.92 -0.80
CA LEU A 128 2.45 7.00 -1.78
C LEU A 128 1.47 8.07 -1.31
N SER A 129 1.93 9.31 -1.13
CA SER A 129 1.11 10.45 -0.72
C SER A 129 0.22 10.16 0.50
N GLY A 130 0.76 9.41 1.46
CA GLY A 130 0.04 8.92 2.64
C GLY A 130 0.48 9.58 3.94
N TYR A 131 0.02 9.01 5.02
CA TYR A 131 0.29 9.46 6.39
C TYR A 131 0.31 8.25 7.34
N LEU A 132 0.80 8.45 8.54
CA LEU A 132 0.84 7.43 9.59
C LEU A 132 -0.30 7.67 10.60
N HIS A 133 -1.05 6.62 10.93
CA HIS A 133 -1.99 6.69 12.04
C HIS A 133 -1.27 6.83 13.38
N PRO A 134 -1.93 7.43 14.40
CA PRO A 134 -1.34 7.53 15.73
C PRO A 134 -0.97 6.16 16.32
N ASN A 135 0.11 6.11 17.10
CA ASN A 135 0.56 4.93 17.83
C ASN A 135 0.78 3.69 16.95
N PRO A 136 1.66 3.74 15.93
CA PRO A 136 1.99 2.59 15.13
C PRO A 136 2.52 1.45 16.01
N GLN A 137 2.08 0.22 15.74
CA GLN A 137 2.42 -0.96 16.53
C GLN A 137 3.14 -2.00 15.65
N PRO A 138 4.44 -1.84 15.38
CA PRO A 138 5.19 -2.87 14.66
C PRO A 138 5.18 -4.19 15.43
N ALA A 139 4.91 -5.31 14.76
CA ALA A 139 4.94 -6.62 15.39
C ALA A 139 6.37 -7.12 15.58
N GLY A 140 6.85 -7.14 16.80
CA GLY A 140 8.11 -7.79 17.18
C GLY A 140 9.34 -7.18 16.46
N LYS A 141 10.24 -8.07 15.97
CA LYS A 141 11.46 -7.68 15.24
C LYS A 141 11.23 -7.64 13.72
N ILE A 142 10.15 -7.01 13.25
CA ILE A 142 9.91 -6.84 11.82
C ILE A 142 10.92 -5.81 11.28
N SER A 143 11.66 -6.21 10.24
CA SER A 143 12.63 -5.39 9.51
C SER A 143 12.16 -5.14 8.07
N THR A 144 10.85 -5.05 7.86
CA THR A 144 10.27 -4.83 6.53
C THR A 144 10.73 -3.50 5.94
N PRO A 145 11.37 -3.46 4.77
CA PRO A 145 11.73 -2.21 4.10
C PRO A 145 10.50 -1.38 3.76
N ILE A 146 10.62 -0.07 3.94
CA ILE A 146 9.51 0.88 3.70
C ILE A 146 9.98 1.94 2.72
N LEU A 147 9.26 2.11 1.61
CA LEU A 147 9.41 3.24 0.70
C LEU A 147 8.29 4.24 0.96
N ILE A 148 8.63 5.47 1.25
CA ILE A 148 7.69 6.60 1.36
C ILE A 148 7.99 7.58 0.23
N VAL A 149 6.97 7.89 -0.59
CA VAL A 149 7.03 8.90 -1.66
C VAL A 149 5.95 9.93 -1.45
N HIS A 150 6.31 11.22 -1.55
CA HIS A 150 5.35 12.30 -1.33
C HIS A 150 5.61 13.52 -2.22
N GLY A 151 4.52 14.23 -2.53
CA GLY A 151 4.56 15.47 -3.28
C GLY A 151 4.83 16.68 -2.38
N ARG A 152 5.81 17.54 -2.77
CA ARG A 152 6.05 18.80 -2.04
C ARG A 152 4.88 19.78 -2.13
N GLN A 153 4.04 19.63 -3.16
CA GLN A 153 2.89 20.50 -3.44
C GLN A 153 1.55 19.78 -3.17
N ASP A 154 1.58 18.71 -2.35
CA ASP A 154 0.38 17.97 -1.98
C ASP A 154 -0.49 18.78 -1.01
N TYR A 155 -1.66 19.24 -1.50
CA TYR A 155 -2.63 19.99 -0.71
C TYR A 155 -3.69 19.11 -0.04
N MET A 156 -3.78 17.83 -0.43
CA MET A 156 -4.73 16.87 0.16
C MET A 156 -4.17 16.23 1.41
N VAL A 157 -2.92 15.75 1.32
CA VAL A 157 -2.14 15.25 2.44
C VAL A 157 -0.87 16.09 2.55
N PRO A 158 -0.79 17.00 3.52
CA PRO A 158 0.35 17.91 3.65
C PRO A 158 1.67 17.16 3.77
N LEU A 159 2.72 17.64 3.10
CA LEU A 159 4.07 17.06 3.12
C LEU A 159 4.57 16.73 4.55
N ARG A 160 4.22 17.59 5.52
CA ARG A 160 4.54 17.37 6.93
C ARG A 160 4.05 16.02 7.45
N ALA A 161 2.94 15.50 6.96
CA ALA A 161 2.43 14.19 7.40
C ALA A 161 3.37 13.04 6.98
N ALA A 162 3.92 13.09 5.76
CA ALA A 162 4.91 12.12 5.30
C ALA A 162 6.25 12.25 6.03
N GLN A 163 6.69 13.48 6.32
CA GLN A 163 7.90 13.73 7.10
C GLN A 163 7.75 13.18 8.53
N GLN A 164 6.61 13.41 9.18
CA GLN A 164 6.31 12.83 10.50
C GLN A 164 6.25 11.30 10.46
N ALA A 165 5.67 10.71 9.41
CA ALA A 165 5.66 9.25 9.23
C ALA A 165 7.09 8.70 9.12
N ARG A 166 7.92 9.29 8.25
CA ARG A 166 9.34 8.95 8.10
C ARG A 166 10.08 9.01 9.46
N ASP A 167 9.99 10.13 10.14
CA ASP A 167 10.75 10.37 11.39
C ASP A 167 10.31 9.39 12.50
N THR A 168 9.01 9.11 12.59
CA THR A 168 8.46 8.13 13.53
C THR A 168 8.95 6.72 13.24
N LEU A 169 8.92 6.30 11.97
CA LEU A 169 9.35 4.95 11.57
C LEU A 169 10.87 4.77 11.73
N ILE A 170 11.68 5.80 11.45
CA ILE A 170 13.12 5.80 11.72
C ILE A 170 13.41 5.71 13.23
N ALA A 171 12.65 6.44 14.06
CA ALA A 171 12.78 6.36 15.52
C ALA A 171 12.45 4.95 16.05
N LEU A 172 11.56 4.22 15.37
CA LEU A 172 11.25 2.81 15.63
C LEU A 172 12.30 1.84 15.04
N LYS A 173 13.40 2.37 14.47
CA LYS A 173 14.51 1.61 13.84
C LYS A 173 14.07 0.75 12.63
N LEU A 174 13.05 1.19 11.92
CA LEU A 174 12.62 0.56 10.68
C LEU A 174 13.43 1.09 9.49
N PRO A 175 13.74 0.25 8.47
CA PRO A 175 14.48 0.68 7.29
C PRO A 175 13.56 1.48 6.36
N VAL A 176 13.71 2.80 6.35
CA VAL A 176 12.89 3.73 5.56
C VAL A 176 13.72 4.35 4.45
N GLN A 177 13.27 4.18 3.21
CA GLN A 177 13.66 4.98 2.06
C GLN A 177 12.62 6.07 1.85
N TYR A 178 13.05 7.33 1.78
CA TYR A 178 12.15 8.48 1.69
C TYR A 178 12.48 9.34 0.48
N GLN A 179 11.48 9.68 -0.33
CA GLN A 179 11.65 10.51 -1.51
C GLN A 179 10.54 11.54 -1.65
N GLU A 180 10.90 12.79 -1.89
CA GLU A 180 9.99 13.88 -2.24
C GLU A 180 10.15 14.24 -3.72
N TYR A 181 9.01 14.54 -4.37
CA TYR A 181 8.99 15.05 -5.74
C TYR A 181 8.24 16.39 -5.83
N ASP A 182 8.51 17.16 -6.87
CA ASP A 182 7.76 18.38 -7.19
C ASP A 182 6.46 17.99 -7.91
N MET A 183 5.52 17.46 -7.12
CA MET A 183 4.20 17.01 -7.56
C MET A 183 3.15 17.33 -6.49
N GLY A 184 1.88 17.33 -6.91
CA GLY A 184 0.71 17.40 -6.02
C GLY A 184 0.33 16.06 -5.42
N HIS A 185 -0.99 15.83 -5.27
CA HIS A 185 -1.56 14.57 -4.79
C HIS A 185 -1.72 13.57 -5.95
N GLU A 186 -0.61 13.10 -6.50
CA GLU A 186 -0.55 12.28 -7.71
C GLU A 186 0.68 11.35 -7.69
N ILE A 187 0.82 10.50 -8.72
CA ILE A 187 1.97 9.62 -8.90
C ILE A 187 2.65 9.99 -10.22
N VAL A 188 3.84 10.58 -10.15
CA VAL A 188 4.63 10.97 -11.33
C VAL A 188 5.48 9.82 -11.88
N PRO A 189 5.92 9.86 -13.14
CA PRO A 189 6.73 8.79 -13.75
C PRO A 189 8.00 8.46 -12.96
N ALA A 190 8.66 9.44 -12.36
CA ALA A 190 9.85 9.22 -11.52
C ALA A 190 9.54 8.38 -10.28
N ALA A 191 8.35 8.56 -9.67
CA ALA A 191 7.89 7.74 -8.56
C ALA A 191 7.66 6.28 -9.00
N ILE A 192 7.10 6.07 -10.19
CA ILE A 192 6.88 4.73 -10.76
C ILE A 192 8.20 3.98 -10.98
N VAL A 193 9.23 4.67 -11.49
CA VAL A 193 10.57 4.08 -11.65
C VAL A 193 11.15 3.67 -10.30
N LEU A 194 11.03 4.52 -9.29
CA LEU A 194 11.52 4.22 -7.94
C LEU A 194 10.76 3.05 -7.29
N MET A 195 9.43 3.01 -7.43
CA MET A 195 8.60 1.90 -6.96
C MET A 195 9.03 0.58 -7.58
N ARG A 196 9.23 0.55 -8.91
CA ARG A 196 9.67 -0.64 -9.65
C ARG A 196 11.00 -1.16 -9.12
N SER A 197 12.01 -0.28 -8.97
CA SER A 197 13.32 -0.66 -8.42
C SER A 197 13.18 -1.24 -7.03
N PHE A 198 12.45 -0.56 -6.14
CA PHE A 198 12.19 -1.02 -4.78
C PHE A 198 11.53 -2.42 -4.74
N ILE A 199 10.50 -2.65 -5.56
CA ILE A 199 9.80 -3.94 -5.63
C ILE A 199 10.75 -5.07 -6.03
N VAL A 200 11.50 -4.87 -7.12
CA VAL A 200 12.43 -5.88 -7.65
C VAL A 200 13.54 -6.19 -6.65
N GLU A 201 14.20 -5.18 -6.11
CA GLU A 201 15.29 -5.33 -5.14
C GLU A 201 14.82 -6.04 -3.86
N THR A 202 13.67 -5.64 -3.34
CA THR A 202 13.14 -6.17 -2.08
C THR A 202 12.76 -7.65 -2.22
N VAL A 203 12.04 -8.03 -3.28
CA VAL A 203 11.63 -9.43 -3.49
C VAL A 203 12.82 -10.32 -3.86
N SER A 204 13.83 -9.79 -4.58
CA SER A 204 15.03 -10.55 -4.90
C SER A 204 15.89 -10.89 -3.67
N ASN A 205 15.90 -10.03 -2.66
CA ASN A 205 16.66 -10.22 -1.42
C ASN A 205 16.00 -11.22 -0.43
N THR A 206 14.79 -11.69 -0.73
CA THR A 206 14.06 -12.69 0.09
C THR A 206 14.19 -14.12 -0.42
N ARG A 207 15.06 -14.35 -1.41
CA ARG A 207 15.37 -15.68 -1.96
C ARG A 207 16.45 -16.42 -1.18
#